data_0c9f89cd7efcf0dbd01f585727396d9b
#
_entry.id   0c9f89cd7efcf0dbd01f585727396d9b
#
_cell.length_a   1.000
_cell.length_b   1.000
_cell.length_c   1.000
_cell.angle_alpha   90.00
_cell.angle_beta   90.00
_cell.angle_gamma   90.00
#
_symmetry.space_group_name_H-M   'P 1'
#
loop_
_entity.id
_entity.type
_entity.pdbx_description
1 polymer ?
#
loop_
_entity_poly.entity_id
_entity_poly.type
_entity_poly.pdbx_seq_one_letter_code
_entity_poly.pdbx_strand_id
1 'polypeptide(L)'
;MTTPLHQARALFQQGVQAFESGQLSQAESCFAEALELAPKRPSVLMNLGVVRAALGQTAQAIDLLSSAAELEPEAIETWVHLGAAYAETGQFQLALESLDRALVLQPQTLIALRHKASVLRELGRWNESAHCLKTLHEHGGGDDFTRYMLDAVLHAESGWAQEPPAPPAGYVANLFDRYADDFSSHLSQLDYRAPDILIKAAMGCLSHPWPHVLDLGCGTGLVGQCLQGNSLRVDGVDLSPGMVNRALESGHYSRVWQADIHDAMEQAYRAGDRYDLIVSADVFIYVGALERAFQLASQVLRAGGGLAFSLEEWAAGPEEYVLRPSLRYAHSLAYIQRLALSHGYQILRADSDMLRHDHGKGIDGLFCVLQKTPT
;
A
#
# COMPACT_ATOMS: atom_id res chain seq x y z
N MET A 1 -29.05 39.48 -18.92
CA MET A 1 -27.92 39.33 -17.92
C MET A 1 -28.23 38.10 -17.09
N THR A 2 -27.39 37.11 -17.14
CA THR A 2 -27.48 35.91 -16.25
C THR A 2 -27.21 36.33 -14.81
N THR A 3 -28.08 35.93 -13.88
CA THR A 3 -27.90 36.26 -12.48
C THR A 3 -26.67 35.50 -11.92
N PRO A 4 -25.97 35.99 -10.88
CA PRO A 4 -24.83 35.28 -10.26
C PRO A 4 -25.18 33.84 -9.91
N LEU A 5 -26.40 33.58 -9.46
CA LEU A 5 -26.89 32.26 -9.12
C LEU A 5 -26.98 31.31 -10.36
N HIS A 6 -27.35 31.82 -11.54
CA HIS A 6 -27.34 31.04 -12.77
C HIS A 6 -25.92 30.69 -13.21
N GLN A 7 -25.00 31.63 -13.03
CA GLN A 7 -23.59 31.40 -13.34
C GLN A 7 -23.00 30.37 -12.38
N ALA A 8 -23.27 30.48 -11.07
CA ALA A 8 -22.83 29.48 -10.07
C ALA A 8 -23.35 28.08 -10.41
N ARG A 9 -24.61 27.97 -10.87
CA ARG A 9 -25.19 26.68 -11.25
C ARG A 9 -24.51 26.10 -12.50
N ALA A 10 -24.22 26.94 -13.51
CA ALA A 10 -23.53 26.50 -14.71
C ALA A 10 -22.10 26.00 -14.40
N LEU A 11 -21.35 26.76 -13.58
CA LEU A 11 -20.03 26.36 -13.12
C LEU A 11 -20.06 25.07 -12.29
N PHE A 12 -21.03 24.92 -11.42
CA PHE A 12 -21.21 23.68 -10.65
C PHE A 12 -21.40 22.47 -11.58
N GLN A 13 -22.26 22.59 -12.60
CA GLN A 13 -22.49 21.51 -13.57
C GLN A 13 -21.22 21.18 -14.38
N GLN A 14 -20.46 22.21 -14.79
CA GLN A 14 -19.16 22.02 -15.45
C GLN A 14 -18.15 21.32 -14.52
N GLY A 15 -18.12 21.71 -13.26
CA GLY A 15 -17.27 21.06 -12.25
C GLY A 15 -17.60 19.58 -12.07
N VAL A 16 -18.89 19.22 -12.00
CA VAL A 16 -19.32 17.81 -11.93
C VAL A 16 -18.86 17.03 -13.16
N GLN A 17 -19.07 17.57 -14.36
CA GLN A 17 -18.65 16.93 -15.61
C GLN A 17 -17.13 16.76 -15.69
N ALA A 18 -16.36 17.77 -15.25
CA ALA A 18 -14.90 17.69 -15.20
C ALA A 18 -14.44 16.62 -14.20
N PHE A 19 -15.07 16.55 -13.03
CA PHE A 19 -14.79 15.52 -12.02
C PHE A 19 -15.06 14.09 -12.53
N GLU A 20 -16.23 13.87 -13.13
CA GLU A 20 -16.60 12.59 -13.74
C GLU A 20 -15.66 12.18 -14.89
N SER A 21 -15.04 13.17 -15.57
CA SER A 21 -14.04 12.96 -16.61
C SER A 21 -12.59 12.84 -16.09
N GLY A 22 -12.37 12.83 -14.75
CA GLY A 22 -11.05 12.75 -14.12
C GLY A 22 -10.22 14.03 -14.20
N GLN A 23 -10.80 15.15 -14.65
CA GLN A 23 -10.12 16.44 -14.80
C GLN A 23 -10.16 17.24 -13.48
N LEU A 24 -9.44 16.75 -12.46
CA LEU A 24 -9.55 17.26 -11.08
C LEU A 24 -9.22 18.75 -10.95
N SER A 25 -8.17 19.25 -11.60
CA SER A 25 -7.81 20.68 -11.54
C SER A 25 -8.88 21.58 -12.17
N GLN A 26 -9.52 21.12 -13.24
CA GLN A 26 -10.62 21.86 -13.86
C GLN A 26 -11.87 21.83 -12.99
N ALA A 27 -12.17 20.69 -12.35
CA ALA A 27 -13.27 20.56 -11.41
C ALA A 27 -13.08 21.50 -10.20
N GLU A 28 -11.86 21.58 -9.66
CA GLU A 28 -11.53 22.50 -8.57
C GLU A 28 -11.80 23.96 -8.95
N SER A 29 -11.28 24.42 -10.10
CA SER A 29 -11.51 25.79 -10.57
C SER A 29 -13.00 26.10 -10.70
N CYS A 30 -13.76 25.22 -11.35
CA CYS A 30 -15.19 25.41 -11.53
C CYS A 30 -15.97 25.48 -10.22
N PHE A 31 -15.67 24.59 -9.25
CA PHE A 31 -16.32 24.61 -7.93
C PHE A 31 -15.88 25.80 -7.09
N ALA A 32 -14.62 26.23 -7.15
CA ALA A 32 -14.14 27.42 -6.46
C ALA A 32 -14.84 28.70 -6.95
N GLU A 33 -14.94 28.90 -8.26
CA GLU A 33 -15.68 30.01 -8.87
C GLU A 33 -17.18 29.94 -8.53
N ALA A 34 -17.77 28.76 -8.53
CA ALA A 34 -19.16 28.57 -8.11
C ALA A 34 -19.36 28.95 -6.65
N LEU A 35 -18.38 28.66 -5.76
CA LEU A 35 -18.41 29.01 -4.35
C LEU A 35 -18.31 30.52 -4.13
N GLU A 36 -17.49 31.25 -4.91
CA GLU A 36 -17.41 32.71 -4.86
C GLU A 36 -18.77 33.36 -5.15
N LEU A 37 -19.51 32.80 -6.11
CA LEU A 37 -20.85 33.30 -6.49
C LEU A 37 -21.97 32.83 -5.54
N ALA A 38 -21.74 31.73 -4.80
CA ALA A 38 -22.72 31.13 -3.89
C ALA A 38 -22.02 30.57 -2.63
N PRO A 39 -21.48 31.41 -1.71
CA PRO A 39 -20.57 31.02 -0.64
C PRO A 39 -21.12 30.06 0.41
N LYS A 40 -22.44 29.94 0.54
CA LYS A 40 -23.11 29.09 1.55
C LYS A 40 -23.92 27.96 0.94
N ARG A 41 -23.48 27.43 -0.20
CA ARG A 41 -24.12 26.29 -0.84
C ARG A 41 -23.46 24.97 -0.39
N PRO A 42 -24.12 24.14 0.44
CA PRO A 42 -23.52 22.90 0.95
C PRO A 42 -23.02 21.98 -0.15
N SER A 43 -23.80 21.82 -1.24
CA SER A 43 -23.40 20.99 -2.38
C SER A 43 -22.12 21.46 -3.07
N VAL A 44 -21.88 22.78 -3.16
CA VAL A 44 -20.65 23.33 -3.75
C VAL A 44 -19.46 23.11 -2.82
N LEU A 45 -19.66 23.38 -1.51
CA LEU A 45 -18.63 23.12 -0.48
C LEU A 45 -18.23 21.66 -0.44
N MET A 46 -19.21 20.75 -0.44
CA MET A 46 -18.97 19.31 -0.42
C MET A 46 -18.17 18.87 -1.66
N ASN A 47 -18.62 19.24 -2.87
CA ASN A 47 -17.93 18.81 -4.08
C ASN A 47 -16.51 19.41 -4.21
N LEU A 48 -16.31 20.68 -3.82
CA LEU A 48 -14.98 21.27 -3.77
C LEU A 48 -14.10 20.55 -2.73
N GLY A 49 -14.66 20.20 -1.58
CA GLY A 49 -13.96 19.39 -0.56
C GLY A 49 -13.53 18.03 -1.09
N VAL A 50 -14.42 17.32 -1.77
CA VAL A 50 -14.11 16.02 -2.41
C VAL A 50 -12.99 16.14 -3.45
N VAL A 51 -13.05 17.15 -4.31
CA VAL A 51 -12.00 17.39 -5.32
C VAL A 51 -10.67 17.73 -4.67
N ARG A 52 -10.66 18.56 -3.62
CA ARG A 52 -9.43 18.90 -2.90
C ARG A 52 -8.81 17.70 -2.18
N ALA A 53 -9.63 16.83 -1.60
CA ALA A 53 -9.15 15.56 -1.05
C ALA A 53 -8.49 14.71 -2.16
N ALA A 54 -9.13 14.58 -3.31
CA ALA A 54 -8.57 13.84 -4.46
C ALA A 54 -7.27 14.48 -5.03
N LEU A 55 -7.04 15.76 -4.81
CA LEU A 55 -5.80 16.48 -5.15
C LEU A 55 -4.75 16.45 -4.03
N GLY A 56 -4.97 15.69 -2.94
CA GLY A 56 -4.06 15.62 -1.79
C GLY A 56 -4.12 16.83 -0.85
N GLN A 57 -5.05 17.77 -1.07
CA GLN A 57 -5.23 18.97 -0.24
C GLN A 57 -6.18 18.69 0.94
N THR A 58 -5.91 17.60 1.69
CA THR A 58 -6.87 17.01 2.64
C THR A 58 -7.24 17.95 3.79
N ALA A 59 -6.32 18.80 4.27
CA ALA A 59 -6.65 19.79 5.31
C ALA A 59 -7.72 20.79 4.85
N GLN A 60 -7.61 21.32 3.62
CA GLN A 60 -8.60 22.23 3.04
C GLN A 60 -9.92 21.53 2.74
N ALA A 61 -9.86 20.24 2.37
CA ALA A 61 -11.04 19.42 2.19
C ALA A 61 -11.85 19.28 3.49
N ILE A 62 -11.17 19.04 4.62
CA ILE A 62 -11.80 18.94 5.95
C ILE A 62 -12.54 20.24 6.29
N ASP A 63 -11.94 21.41 6.10
CA ASP A 63 -12.57 22.70 6.38
C ASP A 63 -13.87 22.90 5.57
N LEU A 64 -13.83 22.57 4.29
CA LEU A 64 -14.98 22.70 3.38
C LEU A 64 -16.09 21.70 3.71
N LEU A 65 -15.73 20.43 3.94
CA LEU A 65 -16.67 19.37 4.29
C LEU A 65 -17.31 19.62 5.67
N SER A 66 -16.55 20.11 6.64
CA SER A 66 -17.08 20.51 7.94
C SER A 66 -18.10 21.65 7.82
N SER A 67 -17.78 22.66 7.02
CA SER A 67 -18.71 23.76 6.73
C SER A 67 -19.98 23.27 6.01
N ALA A 68 -19.86 22.32 5.10
CA ALA A 68 -21.00 21.71 4.42
C ALA A 68 -21.87 20.92 5.40
N ALA A 69 -21.27 20.14 6.30
CA ALA A 69 -21.96 19.33 7.31
C ALA A 69 -22.71 20.20 8.35
N GLU A 70 -22.15 21.37 8.72
CA GLU A 70 -22.80 22.33 9.58
C GLU A 70 -24.05 22.95 8.92
N LEU A 71 -23.98 23.24 7.63
CA LEU A 71 -25.08 23.85 6.89
C LEU A 71 -26.18 22.85 6.52
N GLU A 72 -25.85 21.60 6.30
CA GLU A 72 -26.78 20.53 5.94
C GLU A 72 -26.46 19.23 6.72
N PRO A 73 -26.84 19.18 8.02
CA PRO A 73 -26.48 18.05 8.90
C PRO A 73 -27.11 16.71 8.50
N GLU A 74 -28.09 16.70 7.63
CA GLU A 74 -28.77 15.50 7.12
C GLU A 74 -28.13 14.95 5.83
N ALA A 75 -27.10 15.63 5.27
CA ALA A 75 -26.40 15.19 4.07
C ALA A 75 -25.42 14.06 4.39
N ILE A 76 -25.86 12.82 4.14
CA ILE A 76 -25.11 11.59 4.47
C ILE A 76 -23.74 11.58 3.78
N GLU A 77 -23.71 11.91 2.48
CA GLU A 77 -22.51 11.91 1.65
C GLU A 77 -21.42 12.84 2.23
N THR A 78 -21.82 13.99 2.76
CA THR A 78 -20.90 14.95 3.40
C THR A 78 -20.20 14.32 4.61
N TRP A 79 -20.93 13.65 5.47
CA TRP A 79 -20.38 12.95 6.64
C TRP A 79 -19.45 11.81 6.24
N VAL A 80 -19.78 11.06 5.17
CA VAL A 80 -18.94 9.99 4.65
C VAL A 80 -17.60 10.55 4.16
N HIS A 81 -17.64 11.61 3.34
CA HIS A 81 -16.42 12.23 2.82
C HIS A 81 -15.59 12.90 3.91
N LEU A 82 -16.22 13.52 4.91
CA LEU A 82 -15.54 14.11 6.06
C LEU A 82 -14.85 13.02 6.88
N GLY A 83 -15.52 11.90 7.14
CA GLY A 83 -14.94 10.75 7.82
C GLY A 83 -13.74 10.14 7.08
N ALA A 84 -13.82 10.05 5.76
CA ALA A 84 -12.71 9.59 4.92
C ALA A 84 -11.51 10.57 5.00
N ALA A 85 -11.75 11.87 4.90
CA ALA A 85 -10.69 12.89 4.99
C ALA A 85 -10.00 12.92 6.37
N TYR A 86 -10.77 12.76 7.46
CA TYR A 86 -10.17 12.61 8.79
C TYR A 86 -9.33 11.33 8.92
N ALA A 87 -9.79 10.23 8.32
CA ALA A 87 -9.04 8.97 8.34
C ALA A 87 -7.69 9.10 7.62
N GLU A 88 -7.65 9.76 6.46
CA GLU A 88 -6.41 10.03 5.70
C GLU A 88 -5.38 10.84 6.50
N THR A 89 -5.84 11.74 7.37
CA THR A 89 -4.95 12.54 8.23
C THR A 89 -4.65 11.89 9.57
N GLY A 90 -5.05 10.63 9.80
CA GLY A 90 -4.85 9.92 11.05
C GLY A 90 -5.73 10.38 12.21
N GLN A 91 -6.71 11.25 11.96
CA GLN A 91 -7.64 11.77 12.97
C GLN A 91 -8.79 10.77 13.18
N PHE A 92 -8.45 9.54 13.59
CA PHE A 92 -9.35 8.39 13.60
C PHE A 92 -10.59 8.57 14.47
N GLN A 93 -10.51 9.32 15.58
CA GLN A 93 -11.66 9.54 16.43
C GLN A 93 -12.70 10.43 15.73
N LEU A 94 -12.27 11.52 15.08
CA LEU A 94 -13.16 12.40 14.30
C LEU A 94 -13.72 11.68 13.06
N ALA A 95 -12.92 10.80 12.47
CA ALA A 95 -13.39 9.95 11.38
C ALA A 95 -14.54 9.04 11.84
N LEU A 96 -14.41 8.37 13.00
CA LEU A 96 -15.48 7.53 13.55
C LEU A 96 -16.74 8.34 13.85
N GLU A 97 -16.61 9.51 14.48
CA GLU A 97 -17.76 10.39 14.80
C GLU A 97 -18.52 10.80 13.53
N SER A 98 -17.81 11.16 12.47
CA SER A 98 -18.40 11.52 11.18
C SER A 98 -19.09 10.32 10.53
N LEU A 99 -18.45 9.16 10.49
CA LEU A 99 -19.01 7.94 9.92
C LEU A 99 -20.19 7.41 10.72
N ASP A 100 -20.16 7.53 12.05
CA ASP A 100 -21.28 7.20 12.91
C ASP A 100 -22.48 8.12 12.65
N ARG A 101 -22.24 9.41 12.41
CA ARG A 101 -23.31 10.33 12.04
C ARG A 101 -23.98 9.93 10.72
N ALA A 102 -23.19 9.55 9.70
CA ALA A 102 -23.72 9.01 8.45
C ALA A 102 -24.56 7.74 8.67
N LEU A 103 -24.09 6.83 9.52
CA LEU A 103 -24.78 5.56 9.82
C LEU A 103 -26.01 5.74 10.71
N VAL A 104 -26.06 6.77 11.55
CA VAL A 104 -27.29 7.15 12.29
C VAL A 104 -28.38 7.64 11.33
N LEU A 105 -28.00 8.40 10.30
CA LEU A 105 -28.94 8.88 9.26
C LEU A 105 -29.40 7.74 8.36
N GLN A 106 -28.47 6.89 7.94
CA GLN A 106 -28.77 5.72 7.10
C GLN A 106 -27.86 4.53 7.49
N PRO A 107 -28.38 3.57 8.29
CA PRO A 107 -27.59 2.46 8.84
C PRO A 107 -26.96 1.52 7.80
N GLN A 108 -27.47 1.49 6.57
CA GLN A 108 -27.02 0.62 5.50
C GLN A 108 -26.15 1.33 4.46
N THR A 109 -25.53 2.46 4.81
CA THR A 109 -24.62 3.17 3.92
C THR A 109 -23.32 2.38 3.77
N LEU A 110 -23.21 1.59 2.67
CA LEU A 110 -22.12 0.64 2.46
C LEU A 110 -20.73 1.29 2.49
N ILE A 111 -20.62 2.50 1.93
CA ILE A 111 -19.36 3.27 1.91
C ILE A 111 -18.97 3.68 3.34
N ALA A 112 -19.91 4.13 4.16
CA ALA A 112 -19.65 4.48 5.56
C ALA A 112 -19.21 3.26 6.38
N LEU A 113 -19.86 2.12 6.21
CA LEU A 113 -19.50 0.85 6.86
C LEU A 113 -18.07 0.43 6.50
N ARG A 114 -17.69 0.53 5.22
CA ARG A 114 -16.34 0.21 4.72
C ARG A 114 -15.28 1.12 5.34
N HIS A 115 -15.48 2.43 5.31
CA HIS A 115 -14.54 3.39 5.93
C HIS A 115 -14.46 3.19 7.45
N LYS A 116 -15.60 2.99 8.12
CA LYS A 116 -15.60 2.73 9.56
C LYS A 116 -14.84 1.45 9.91
N ALA A 117 -15.02 0.38 9.15
CA ALA A 117 -14.28 -0.87 9.35
C ALA A 117 -12.76 -0.65 9.19
N SER A 118 -12.33 0.12 8.19
CA SER A 118 -10.92 0.47 8.00
C SER A 118 -10.37 1.25 9.19
N VAL A 119 -11.07 2.29 9.65
CA VAL A 119 -10.64 3.10 10.79
C VAL A 119 -10.56 2.28 12.08
N LEU A 120 -11.55 1.42 12.32
CA LEU A 120 -11.57 0.53 13.50
C LEU A 120 -10.41 -0.47 13.49
N ARG A 121 -10.04 -0.96 12.30
CA ARG A 121 -8.88 -1.83 12.11
C ARG A 121 -7.57 -1.11 12.47
N GLU A 122 -7.36 0.12 11.99
CA GLU A 122 -6.18 0.93 12.35
C GLU A 122 -6.09 1.20 13.87
N LEU A 123 -7.24 1.32 14.54
CA LEU A 123 -7.32 1.47 16.00
C LEU A 123 -7.16 0.15 16.78
N GLY A 124 -7.04 -0.99 16.12
CA GLY A 124 -7.00 -2.30 16.75
C GLY A 124 -8.36 -2.74 17.36
N ARG A 125 -9.46 -2.08 16.99
CA ARG A 125 -10.83 -2.40 17.44
C ARG A 125 -11.45 -3.47 16.54
N TRP A 126 -10.84 -4.65 16.55
CA TRP A 126 -11.07 -5.69 15.53
C TRP A 126 -12.50 -6.24 15.54
N ASN A 127 -13.09 -6.50 16.74
CA ASN A 127 -14.46 -6.99 16.87
C ASN A 127 -15.47 -6.04 16.22
N GLU A 128 -15.29 -4.75 16.39
CA GLU A 128 -16.17 -3.74 15.82
C GLU A 128 -15.96 -3.60 14.31
N SER A 129 -14.70 -3.69 13.85
CA SER A 129 -14.38 -3.75 12.43
C SER A 129 -15.04 -4.96 11.76
N ALA A 130 -14.90 -6.16 12.35
CA ALA A 130 -15.54 -7.38 11.85
C ALA A 130 -17.07 -7.24 11.77
N HIS A 131 -17.69 -6.60 12.77
CA HIS A 131 -19.12 -6.34 12.75
C HIS A 131 -19.54 -5.44 11.57
N CYS A 132 -18.82 -4.35 11.34
CA CYS A 132 -19.09 -3.47 10.19
C CYS A 132 -18.93 -4.22 8.85
N LEU A 133 -17.87 -5.05 8.71
CA LEU A 133 -17.62 -5.82 7.49
C LEU A 133 -18.67 -6.91 7.25
N LYS A 134 -19.14 -7.59 8.31
CA LYS A 134 -20.25 -8.55 8.22
C LYS A 134 -21.52 -7.88 7.77
N THR A 135 -21.89 -6.74 8.41
CA THR A 135 -23.06 -5.96 8.03
C THR A 135 -22.98 -5.49 6.57
N LEU A 136 -21.82 -5.01 6.14
CA LEU A 136 -21.57 -4.61 4.75
C LEU A 136 -21.79 -5.78 3.78
N HIS A 137 -21.31 -6.97 4.13
CA HIS A 137 -21.47 -8.17 3.30
C HIS A 137 -22.93 -8.62 3.21
N GLU A 138 -23.67 -8.59 4.31
CA GLU A 138 -25.09 -8.94 4.38
C GLU A 138 -25.96 -8.02 3.50
N HIS A 139 -25.54 -6.77 3.30
CA HIS A 139 -26.26 -5.79 2.49
C HIS A 139 -25.72 -5.67 1.04
N GLY A 140 -24.97 -6.66 0.58
CA GLY A 140 -24.52 -6.76 -0.82
C GLY A 140 -23.28 -5.89 -1.16
N GLY A 141 -22.60 -5.31 -0.16
CA GLY A 141 -21.35 -4.56 -0.33
C GLY A 141 -20.08 -5.42 -0.29
N GLY A 142 -20.25 -6.76 -0.25
CA GLY A 142 -19.14 -7.71 -0.13
C GLY A 142 -18.44 -7.98 -1.46
N ASP A 143 -17.35 -7.28 -1.72
CA ASP A 143 -16.37 -7.62 -2.75
C ASP A 143 -15.23 -8.48 -2.16
N ASP A 144 -14.35 -9.00 -3.01
CA ASP A 144 -13.23 -9.84 -2.57
C ASP A 144 -12.28 -9.08 -1.64
N PHE A 145 -12.15 -7.77 -1.80
CA PHE A 145 -11.33 -6.95 -0.91
C PHE A 145 -11.92 -6.81 0.49
N THR A 146 -13.22 -6.54 0.62
CA THR A 146 -13.89 -6.46 1.92
C THR A 146 -13.94 -7.81 2.62
N ARG A 147 -14.03 -8.92 1.86
CA ARG A 147 -13.88 -10.27 2.40
C ARG A 147 -12.47 -10.48 2.95
N TYR A 148 -11.44 -10.14 2.20
CA TYR A 148 -10.05 -10.22 2.64
C TYR A 148 -9.79 -9.40 3.91
N MET A 149 -10.36 -8.18 4.00
CA MET A 149 -10.32 -7.38 5.23
C MET A 149 -10.98 -8.09 6.41
N LEU A 150 -12.15 -8.71 6.20
CA LEU A 150 -12.85 -9.44 7.25
C LEU A 150 -12.02 -10.65 7.71
N ASP A 151 -11.50 -11.41 6.77
CA ASP A 151 -10.70 -12.61 7.06
C ASP A 151 -9.41 -12.25 7.82
N ALA A 152 -8.76 -11.13 7.49
CA ALA A 152 -7.59 -10.63 8.22
C ALA A 152 -7.92 -10.26 9.66
N VAL A 153 -9.07 -9.62 9.90
CA VAL A 153 -9.52 -9.27 11.24
C VAL A 153 -9.88 -10.52 12.03
N LEU A 154 -10.61 -11.46 11.43
CA LEU A 154 -10.98 -12.72 12.06
C LEU A 154 -9.77 -13.61 12.36
N HIS A 155 -8.77 -13.59 11.49
CA HIS A 155 -7.49 -14.26 11.71
C HIS A 155 -6.79 -13.73 12.98
N ALA A 156 -6.73 -12.40 13.14
CA ALA A 156 -6.19 -11.78 14.35
C ALA A 156 -7.03 -12.11 15.61
N GLU A 157 -8.38 -12.09 15.51
CA GLU A 157 -9.27 -12.45 16.62
C GLU A 157 -9.14 -13.90 17.07
N SER A 158 -8.86 -14.82 16.12
CA SER A 158 -8.66 -16.24 16.42
C SER A 158 -7.34 -16.54 17.17
N GLY A 159 -6.53 -15.52 17.42
CA GLY A 159 -5.18 -15.67 17.96
C GLY A 159 -4.23 -16.36 16.97
N TRP A 160 -4.42 -16.12 15.68
CA TRP A 160 -3.58 -16.60 14.56
C TRP A 160 -3.64 -18.13 14.33
N ALA A 161 -4.67 -18.79 14.84
CA ALA A 161 -4.78 -20.26 14.86
C ALA A 161 -5.14 -20.89 13.49
N GLN A 162 -5.48 -20.08 12.49
CA GLN A 162 -5.87 -20.53 11.15
C GLN A 162 -4.80 -20.16 10.14
N GLU A 163 -4.82 -20.81 8.95
CA GLU A 163 -3.97 -20.39 7.84
C GLU A 163 -4.38 -18.98 7.36
N PRO A 164 -3.41 -18.06 7.18
CA PRO A 164 -3.73 -16.70 6.73
C PRO A 164 -4.36 -16.70 5.33
N PRO A 165 -5.40 -15.89 5.11
CA PRO A 165 -6.02 -15.77 3.80
C PRO A 165 -5.05 -15.16 2.77
N ALA A 166 -5.14 -15.60 1.51
CA ALA A 166 -4.39 -15.02 0.41
C ALA A 166 -5.02 -13.69 -0.06
N PRO A 167 -4.22 -12.71 -0.49
CA PRO A 167 -4.74 -11.46 -1.03
C PRO A 167 -5.51 -11.71 -2.34
N PRO A 168 -6.60 -10.95 -2.60
CA PRO A 168 -7.33 -11.03 -3.84
C PRO A 168 -6.44 -10.70 -5.05
N ALA A 169 -6.73 -11.34 -6.19
CA ALA A 169 -6.05 -11.04 -7.44
C ALA A 169 -6.16 -9.54 -7.78
N GLY A 170 -5.04 -8.93 -8.13
CA GLY A 170 -4.97 -7.51 -8.47
C GLY A 170 -4.98 -6.54 -7.26
N TYR A 171 -5.22 -6.99 -6.03
CA TYR A 171 -5.22 -6.10 -4.85
C TYR A 171 -3.92 -5.32 -4.72
N VAL A 172 -2.79 -6.02 -4.72
CA VAL A 172 -1.45 -5.41 -4.55
C VAL A 172 -1.13 -4.48 -5.72
N ALA A 173 -1.40 -4.91 -6.96
CA ALA A 173 -1.20 -4.07 -8.15
C ALA A 173 -1.99 -2.77 -8.08
N ASN A 174 -3.29 -2.84 -7.78
CA ASN A 174 -4.17 -1.68 -7.67
C ASN A 174 -3.78 -0.76 -6.51
N LEU A 175 -3.26 -1.32 -5.41
CA LEU A 175 -2.78 -0.54 -4.28
C LEU A 175 -1.62 0.37 -4.71
N PHE A 176 -0.60 -0.21 -5.34
CA PHE A 176 0.60 0.53 -5.75
C PHE A 176 0.38 1.42 -6.97
N ASP A 177 -0.52 1.05 -7.87
CA ASP A 177 -0.83 1.85 -9.06
C ASP A 177 -1.45 3.21 -8.70
N ARG A 178 -2.29 3.25 -7.65
CA ARG A 178 -2.86 4.50 -7.12
C ARG A 178 -1.83 5.43 -6.48
N TYR A 179 -0.75 4.87 -5.94
CA TYR A 179 0.29 5.62 -5.24
C TYR A 179 1.50 5.96 -6.11
N ALA A 180 1.59 5.44 -7.34
CA ALA A 180 2.80 5.52 -8.16
C ALA A 180 3.29 6.96 -8.37
N ASP A 181 2.40 7.93 -8.55
CA ASP A 181 2.75 9.32 -8.80
C ASP A 181 3.30 10.05 -7.55
N ASP A 182 2.75 9.76 -6.37
CA ASP A 182 3.12 10.41 -5.11
C ASP A 182 4.02 9.54 -4.21
N PHE A 183 4.34 8.32 -4.65
CA PHE A 183 5.00 7.30 -3.84
C PHE A 183 6.33 7.76 -3.26
N SER A 184 7.18 8.37 -4.07
CA SER A 184 8.51 8.83 -3.62
C SER A 184 8.42 9.95 -2.58
N SER A 185 7.46 10.86 -2.73
CA SER A 185 7.22 11.92 -1.74
C SER A 185 6.64 11.37 -0.44
N HIS A 186 5.75 10.39 -0.53
CA HIS A 186 5.18 9.71 0.61
C HIS A 186 6.23 8.90 1.39
N LEU A 187 7.08 8.15 0.71
CA LEU A 187 8.18 7.39 1.34
C LEU A 187 9.19 8.29 2.05
N SER A 188 9.48 9.48 1.51
CA SER A 188 10.37 10.44 2.17
C SER A 188 9.80 10.95 3.49
N GLN A 189 8.46 11.07 3.61
CA GLN A 189 7.78 11.45 4.86
C GLN A 189 7.77 10.31 5.91
N LEU A 190 7.88 9.05 5.45
CA LEU A 190 7.91 7.87 6.32
C LEU A 190 9.32 7.50 6.81
N ASP A 191 10.36 8.29 6.47
CA ASP A 191 11.78 7.95 6.71
C ASP A 191 12.12 6.52 6.23
N TYR A 192 11.62 6.16 5.04
CA TYR A 192 11.77 4.83 4.47
C TYR A 192 13.21 4.58 4.02
N ARG A 193 13.89 3.67 4.72
CA ARG A 193 15.32 3.39 4.54
C ARG A 193 15.63 1.93 4.18
N ALA A 194 14.62 1.10 3.98
CA ALA A 194 14.82 -0.32 3.75
C ALA A 194 15.80 -0.64 2.59
N PRO A 195 15.72 0.03 1.40
CA PRO A 195 16.69 -0.22 0.33
C PRO A 195 18.14 0.05 0.74
N ASP A 196 18.40 1.17 1.42
CA ASP A 196 19.74 1.57 1.85
C ASP A 196 20.30 0.61 2.91
N ILE A 197 19.50 0.24 3.92
CA ILE A 197 19.88 -0.72 4.95
C ILE A 197 20.21 -2.08 4.30
N LEU A 198 19.34 -2.55 3.41
CA LEU A 198 19.44 -3.85 2.79
C LEU A 198 20.68 -3.98 1.88
N ILE A 199 20.95 -2.97 1.03
CA ILE A 199 22.11 -2.97 0.15
C ILE A 199 23.40 -2.86 0.98
N LYS A 200 23.46 -2.02 2.01
CA LYS A 200 24.61 -1.95 2.92
C LYS A 200 24.86 -3.27 3.65
N ALA A 201 23.79 -3.95 4.09
CA ALA A 201 23.89 -5.27 4.70
C ALA A 201 24.45 -6.30 3.72
N ALA A 202 23.96 -6.30 2.46
CA ALA A 202 24.46 -7.19 1.42
C ALA A 202 25.95 -6.92 1.09
N MET A 203 26.35 -5.66 0.97
CA MET A 203 27.76 -5.26 0.75
C MET A 203 28.67 -5.70 1.89
N GLY A 204 28.18 -5.68 3.12
CA GLY A 204 28.96 -6.14 4.30
C GLY A 204 29.12 -7.66 4.39
N CYS A 205 28.27 -8.43 3.70
CA CYS A 205 28.22 -9.88 3.81
C CYS A 205 28.67 -10.63 2.56
N LEU A 206 28.47 -10.05 1.37
CA LEU A 206 28.66 -10.70 0.07
C LEU A 206 29.78 -10.02 -0.71
N SER A 207 30.49 -10.80 -1.54
CA SER A 207 31.47 -10.22 -2.48
C SER A 207 30.75 -9.39 -3.55
N HIS A 208 31.24 -8.21 -3.81
CA HIS A 208 30.73 -7.26 -4.82
C HIS A 208 31.91 -6.63 -5.60
N PRO A 209 31.72 -5.97 -6.77
CA PRO A 209 30.44 -5.63 -7.40
C PRO A 209 29.71 -6.87 -7.94
N TRP A 210 28.37 -6.76 -8.04
CA TRP A 210 27.52 -7.82 -8.59
C TRP A 210 27.32 -7.62 -10.09
N PRO A 211 27.77 -8.54 -10.96
CA PRO A 211 27.58 -8.41 -12.41
C PRO A 211 26.13 -8.33 -12.84
N HIS A 212 25.24 -9.07 -12.21
CA HIS A 212 23.84 -9.11 -12.58
C HIS A 212 22.94 -9.22 -11.34
N VAL A 213 22.06 -8.24 -11.14
CA VAL A 213 21.13 -8.15 -10.00
C VAL A 213 19.69 -8.21 -10.50
N LEU A 214 18.84 -8.89 -9.74
CA LEU A 214 17.38 -8.88 -9.90
C LEU A 214 16.73 -8.18 -8.71
N ASP A 215 15.95 -7.14 -8.96
CA ASP A 215 15.18 -6.41 -7.98
C ASP A 215 13.70 -6.82 -8.09
N LEU A 216 13.22 -7.56 -7.09
CA LEU A 216 11.85 -8.05 -6.98
C LEU A 216 10.97 -7.01 -6.28
N GLY A 217 9.98 -6.48 -7.00
CA GLY A 217 9.16 -5.35 -6.54
C GLY A 217 9.95 -4.06 -6.55
N CYS A 218 10.49 -3.69 -7.72
CA CYS A 218 11.43 -2.57 -7.85
C CYS A 218 10.82 -1.19 -7.55
N GLY A 219 9.49 -1.09 -7.48
CA GLY A 219 8.79 0.16 -7.17
C GLY A 219 9.22 1.30 -8.09
N THR A 220 9.52 2.45 -7.51
CA THR A 220 10.00 3.64 -8.24
C THR A 220 11.52 3.63 -8.52
N GLY A 221 12.23 2.56 -8.12
CA GLY A 221 13.65 2.38 -8.47
C GLY A 221 14.66 2.70 -7.37
N LEU A 222 14.26 2.76 -6.11
CA LEU A 222 15.15 3.12 -4.99
C LEU A 222 16.29 2.10 -4.78
N VAL A 223 16.02 0.81 -4.93
CA VAL A 223 17.06 -0.24 -4.86
C VAL A 223 18.05 -0.07 -6.00
N GLY A 224 17.59 0.17 -7.23
CA GLY A 224 18.46 0.45 -8.37
C GLY A 224 19.37 1.64 -8.14
N GLN A 225 18.87 2.69 -7.49
CA GLN A 225 19.69 3.86 -7.10
C GLN A 225 20.78 3.46 -6.09
N CYS A 226 20.45 2.67 -5.07
CA CYS A 226 21.44 2.22 -4.07
C CYS A 226 22.50 1.28 -4.65
N LEU A 227 22.23 0.60 -5.76
CA LEU A 227 23.13 -0.32 -6.45
C LEU A 227 24.13 0.39 -7.38
N GLN A 228 24.01 1.71 -7.60
CA GLN A 228 24.91 2.45 -8.48
C GLN A 228 26.39 2.28 -8.08
N GLY A 229 27.24 1.95 -9.07
CA GLY A 229 28.67 1.69 -8.85
C GLY A 229 28.97 0.30 -8.25
N ASN A 230 27.96 -0.46 -7.82
CA ASN A 230 28.12 -1.79 -7.23
C ASN A 230 27.53 -2.92 -8.09
N SER A 231 26.92 -2.59 -9.21
CA SER A 231 26.39 -3.56 -10.18
C SER A 231 26.64 -3.11 -11.62
N LEU A 232 26.75 -4.09 -12.56
CA LEU A 232 26.90 -3.80 -13.98
C LEU A 232 25.56 -3.81 -14.69
N ARG A 233 24.64 -4.67 -14.25
CA ARG A 233 23.31 -4.83 -14.80
C ARG A 233 22.30 -5.04 -13.67
N VAL A 234 21.24 -4.26 -13.67
CA VAL A 234 20.10 -4.41 -12.76
C VAL A 234 18.85 -4.64 -13.59
N ASP A 235 18.18 -5.74 -13.35
CA ASP A 235 16.85 -6.04 -13.88
C ASP A 235 15.83 -5.80 -12.77
N GLY A 236 14.72 -5.10 -13.07
CA GLY A 236 13.66 -4.80 -12.13
C GLY A 236 12.34 -5.44 -12.55
N VAL A 237 11.53 -5.87 -11.59
CA VAL A 237 10.17 -6.36 -11.81
C VAL A 237 9.23 -5.75 -10.80
N ASP A 238 8.04 -5.34 -11.24
CA ASP A 238 6.97 -4.89 -10.37
C ASP A 238 5.61 -5.33 -10.90
N LEU A 239 4.63 -5.48 -10.01
CA LEU A 239 3.28 -5.86 -10.36
C LEU A 239 2.45 -4.68 -10.89
N SER A 240 2.78 -3.44 -10.47
CA SER A 240 2.11 -2.21 -10.86
C SER A 240 2.71 -1.63 -12.15
N PRO A 241 1.89 -1.39 -13.20
CA PRO A 241 2.37 -0.70 -14.41
C PRO A 241 2.88 0.71 -14.12
N GLY A 242 2.28 1.44 -13.17
CA GLY A 242 2.74 2.76 -12.76
C GLY A 242 4.14 2.72 -12.16
N MET A 243 4.43 1.75 -11.28
CA MET A 243 5.76 1.54 -10.71
C MET A 243 6.80 1.17 -11.76
N VAL A 244 6.44 0.26 -12.69
CA VAL A 244 7.33 -0.11 -13.83
C VAL A 244 7.74 1.13 -14.64
N ASN A 245 6.80 2.01 -14.95
CA ASN A 245 7.10 3.24 -15.69
C ASN A 245 8.05 4.16 -14.90
N ARG A 246 7.84 4.34 -13.61
CA ARG A 246 8.72 5.14 -12.74
C ARG A 246 10.12 4.55 -12.62
N ALA A 247 10.23 3.23 -12.47
CA ALA A 247 11.53 2.55 -12.46
C ALA A 247 12.30 2.73 -13.78
N LEU A 248 11.61 2.65 -14.93
CA LEU A 248 12.21 2.92 -16.24
C LEU A 248 12.70 4.38 -16.36
N GLU A 249 11.88 5.34 -15.93
CA GLU A 249 12.22 6.77 -15.94
C GLU A 249 13.43 7.09 -15.04
N SER A 250 13.64 6.32 -13.96
CA SER A 250 14.78 6.51 -13.05
C SER A 250 16.16 6.32 -13.71
N GLY A 251 16.22 5.54 -14.79
CA GLY A 251 17.46 5.24 -15.51
C GLY A 251 18.45 4.31 -14.79
N HIS A 252 18.03 3.67 -13.68
CA HIS A 252 18.89 2.82 -12.86
C HIS A 252 18.86 1.34 -13.25
N TYR A 253 17.96 0.95 -14.16
CA TYR A 253 17.74 -0.43 -14.57
C TYR A 253 18.14 -0.67 -16.03
N SER A 254 18.68 -1.84 -16.29
CA SER A 254 18.96 -2.30 -17.66
C SER A 254 17.70 -2.83 -18.34
N ARG A 255 16.76 -3.39 -17.55
CA ARG A 255 15.46 -3.89 -17.98
C ARG A 255 14.48 -3.77 -16.81
N VAL A 256 13.24 -3.34 -17.09
CA VAL A 256 12.11 -3.41 -16.15
C VAL A 256 10.91 -4.00 -16.89
N TRP A 257 10.16 -4.86 -16.22
CA TRP A 257 8.93 -5.41 -16.80
C TRP A 257 7.87 -5.66 -15.73
N GLN A 258 6.61 -5.64 -16.17
CA GLN A 258 5.47 -5.93 -15.31
C GLN A 258 5.29 -7.44 -15.18
N ALA A 259 5.39 -7.97 -13.96
CA ALA A 259 5.08 -9.36 -13.64
C ALA A 259 4.91 -9.56 -12.12
N ASP A 260 4.26 -10.66 -11.73
CA ASP A 260 4.40 -11.22 -10.39
C ASP A 260 5.83 -11.72 -10.17
N ILE A 261 6.33 -11.63 -8.93
CA ILE A 261 7.72 -11.99 -8.59
C ILE A 261 8.04 -13.47 -8.88
N HIS A 262 7.08 -14.37 -8.70
CA HIS A 262 7.25 -15.79 -9.00
C HIS A 262 7.31 -16.02 -10.51
N ASP A 263 6.39 -15.40 -11.26
CA ASP A 263 6.36 -15.51 -12.73
C ASP A 263 7.62 -14.91 -13.36
N ALA A 264 8.12 -13.79 -12.80
CA ALA A 264 9.37 -13.17 -13.24
C ALA A 264 10.57 -14.11 -13.05
N MET A 265 10.69 -14.74 -11.89
CA MET A 265 11.77 -15.69 -11.63
C MET A 265 11.64 -16.98 -12.49
N GLU A 266 10.41 -17.45 -12.73
CA GLU A 266 10.19 -18.57 -13.65
C GLU A 266 10.59 -18.23 -15.10
N GLN A 267 10.23 -17.04 -15.57
CA GLN A 267 10.64 -16.55 -16.89
C GLN A 267 12.16 -16.45 -17.00
N ALA A 268 12.82 -15.88 -15.99
CA ALA A 268 14.25 -15.78 -15.91
C ALA A 268 14.93 -17.18 -15.95
N TYR A 269 14.38 -18.13 -15.18
CA TYR A 269 14.88 -19.52 -15.18
C TYR A 269 14.79 -20.15 -16.56
N ARG A 270 13.64 -20.03 -17.25
CA ARG A 270 13.40 -20.57 -18.59
C ARG A 270 14.28 -19.89 -19.66
N ALA A 271 14.56 -18.58 -19.49
CA ALA A 271 15.45 -17.81 -20.36
C ALA A 271 16.94 -18.15 -20.16
N GLY A 272 17.28 -18.88 -19.09
CA GLY A 272 18.67 -19.16 -18.72
C GLY A 272 19.37 -17.99 -18.00
N ASP A 273 18.62 -16.96 -17.60
CA ASP A 273 19.17 -15.85 -16.81
C ASP A 273 19.64 -16.35 -15.45
N ARG A 274 20.80 -15.84 -15.00
CA ARG A 274 21.35 -16.14 -13.67
C ARG A 274 21.89 -14.86 -13.03
N TYR A 275 21.56 -14.70 -11.76
CA TYR A 275 21.84 -13.50 -10.98
C TYR A 275 22.92 -13.75 -9.93
N ASP A 276 23.68 -12.73 -9.62
CA ASP A 276 24.67 -12.73 -8.55
C ASP A 276 24.04 -12.26 -7.22
N LEU A 277 22.99 -11.43 -7.32
CA LEU A 277 22.20 -10.96 -6.20
C LEU A 277 20.73 -10.85 -6.60
N ILE A 278 19.84 -11.28 -5.73
CA ILE A 278 18.40 -10.96 -5.76
C ILE A 278 18.12 -10.07 -4.57
N VAL A 279 17.41 -8.95 -4.81
CA VAL A 279 16.98 -8.01 -3.77
C VAL A 279 15.45 -7.98 -3.74
N SER A 280 14.87 -7.86 -2.56
CA SER A 280 13.43 -7.69 -2.36
C SER A 280 13.17 -6.79 -1.15
N ALA A 281 13.00 -5.50 -1.38
CA ALA A 281 12.82 -4.52 -0.33
C ALA A 281 11.31 -4.25 -0.10
N ASP A 282 10.80 -4.68 1.06
CA ASP A 282 9.42 -4.45 1.52
C ASP A 282 8.31 -5.05 0.61
N VAL A 283 8.62 -6.19 -0.04
CA VAL A 283 7.71 -6.89 -0.95
C VAL A 283 7.10 -8.14 -0.31
N PHE A 284 7.89 -8.90 0.46
CA PHE A 284 7.43 -10.13 1.08
C PHE A 284 6.33 -9.92 2.13
N ILE A 285 6.13 -8.69 2.58
CA ILE A 285 4.98 -8.31 3.41
C ILE A 285 3.62 -8.46 2.70
N TYR A 286 3.62 -8.65 1.37
CA TYR A 286 2.43 -8.96 0.57
C TYR A 286 2.38 -10.42 0.14
N VAL A 287 3.34 -11.23 0.57
CA VAL A 287 3.45 -12.66 0.25
C VAL A 287 3.41 -13.45 1.56
N GLY A 288 2.41 -14.30 1.73
CA GLY A 288 2.27 -15.12 2.96
C GLY A 288 3.32 -16.24 2.97
N ALA A 289 3.06 -17.32 2.24
CA ALA A 289 3.98 -18.45 2.12
C ALA A 289 5.16 -18.13 1.19
N LEU A 290 6.39 -18.21 1.69
CA LEU A 290 7.61 -17.86 0.95
C LEU A 290 8.34 -19.06 0.32
N GLU A 291 7.85 -20.30 0.50
CA GLU A 291 8.48 -21.52 -0.04
C GLU A 291 8.78 -21.42 -1.54
N ARG A 292 7.78 -20.99 -2.31
CA ARG A 292 7.92 -20.85 -3.78
C ARG A 292 8.94 -19.77 -4.15
N ALA A 293 8.92 -18.65 -3.44
CA ALA A 293 9.87 -17.55 -3.67
C ALA A 293 11.32 -18.01 -3.41
N PHE A 294 11.57 -18.72 -2.30
CA PHE A 294 12.89 -19.27 -1.98
C PHE A 294 13.34 -20.34 -2.97
N GLN A 295 12.43 -21.23 -3.38
CA GLN A 295 12.72 -22.25 -4.39
C GLN A 295 13.14 -21.60 -5.72
N LEU A 296 12.35 -20.67 -6.24
CA LEU A 296 12.62 -20.00 -7.51
C LEU A 296 13.89 -19.14 -7.45
N ALA A 297 14.09 -18.40 -6.36
CA ALA A 297 15.30 -17.64 -6.15
C ALA A 297 16.54 -18.55 -6.18
N SER A 298 16.49 -19.73 -5.54
CA SER A 298 17.60 -20.68 -5.59
C SER A 298 17.90 -21.20 -7.00
N GLN A 299 16.90 -21.30 -7.88
CA GLN A 299 17.09 -21.76 -9.25
C GLN A 299 17.72 -20.71 -10.16
N VAL A 300 17.44 -19.42 -9.93
CA VAL A 300 17.96 -18.32 -10.77
C VAL A 300 19.22 -17.66 -10.19
N LEU A 301 19.57 -17.91 -8.93
CA LEU A 301 20.86 -17.50 -8.36
C LEU A 301 22.01 -18.39 -8.82
N ARG A 302 23.16 -17.78 -9.10
CA ARG A 302 24.43 -18.50 -9.24
C ARG A 302 24.85 -19.15 -7.92
N ALA A 303 25.72 -20.13 -7.99
CA ALA A 303 26.39 -20.66 -6.80
C ALA A 303 27.15 -19.55 -6.08
N GLY A 304 26.96 -19.40 -4.77
CA GLY A 304 27.52 -18.29 -3.99
C GLY A 304 26.80 -16.96 -4.14
N GLY A 305 25.77 -16.87 -5.00
CA GLY A 305 24.95 -15.68 -5.15
C GLY A 305 24.10 -15.37 -3.91
N GLY A 306 23.69 -14.11 -3.76
CA GLY A 306 22.97 -13.61 -2.59
C GLY A 306 21.48 -13.46 -2.78
N LEU A 307 20.71 -13.67 -1.70
CA LEU A 307 19.30 -13.26 -1.57
C LEU A 307 19.19 -12.30 -0.41
N ALA A 308 18.89 -11.02 -0.68
CA ALA A 308 18.74 -9.97 0.31
C ALA A 308 17.31 -9.46 0.33
N PHE A 309 16.64 -9.47 1.49
CA PHE A 309 15.26 -9.02 1.58
C PHE A 309 14.91 -8.46 2.95
N SER A 310 13.86 -7.63 2.99
CA SER A 310 13.21 -7.17 4.22
C SER A 310 11.77 -7.69 4.30
N LEU A 311 11.28 -7.83 5.54
CA LEU A 311 9.91 -8.23 5.84
C LEU A 311 9.51 -7.68 7.22
N GLU A 312 8.20 -7.65 7.53
CA GLU A 312 7.76 -7.39 8.89
C GLU A 312 8.04 -8.59 9.79
N GLU A 313 8.59 -8.35 10.99
CA GLU A 313 8.93 -9.42 11.93
C GLU A 313 7.72 -9.90 12.72
N TRP A 314 7.54 -11.21 12.84
CA TRP A 314 6.62 -11.86 13.75
C TRP A 314 7.37 -12.53 14.88
N ALA A 315 7.31 -11.94 16.08
CA ALA A 315 7.97 -12.44 17.27
C ALA A 315 6.99 -12.76 18.42
N ALA A 316 5.67 -12.60 18.18
CA ALA A 316 4.68 -12.69 19.26
C ALA A 316 4.13 -14.10 19.50
N GLY A 317 4.35 -15.05 18.57
CA GLY A 317 3.81 -16.41 18.67
C GLY A 317 4.63 -17.45 17.91
N PRO A 318 4.19 -18.71 17.92
CA PRO A 318 4.88 -19.83 17.27
C PRO A 318 4.61 -19.94 15.77
N GLU A 319 3.72 -19.12 15.23
CA GLU A 319 3.31 -19.18 13.83
C GLU A 319 4.48 -18.82 12.92
N GLU A 320 4.58 -19.49 11.78
CA GLU A 320 5.61 -19.22 10.78
C GLU A 320 5.42 -17.85 10.13
N TYR A 321 4.17 -17.50 9.84
CA TYR A 321 3.78 -16.20 9.36
C TYR A 321 2.30 -15.93 9.67
N VAL A 322 1.93 -14.65 9.73
CA VAL A 322 0.57 -14.20 10.04
C VAL A 322 0.17 -13.06 9.11
N LEU A 323 -1.13 -12.95 8.82
CA LEU A 323 -1.68 -11.77 8.17
C LEU A 323 -2.16 -10.80 9.25
N ARG A 324 -1.50 -9.65 9.36
CA ARG A 324 -1.90 -8.60 10.30
C ARG A 324 -3.16 -7.85 9.83
N PRO A 325 -3.90 -7.21 10.74
CA PRO A 325 -5.03 -6.35 10.37
C PRO A 325 -4.65 -5.20 9.42
N SER A 326 -3.37 -4.83 9.34
CA SER A 326 -2.82 -3.91 8.35
C SER A 326 -2.88 -4.45 6.90
N LEU A 327 -3.31 -5.70 6.69
CA LEU A 327 -3.30 -6.44 5.43
C LEU A 327 -1.88 -6.73 4.91
N ARG A 328 -0.90 -6.75 5.83
CA ARG A 328 0.49 -7.14 5.55
C ARG A 328 0.84 -8.40 6.32
N TYR A 329 1.63 -9.27 5.70
CA TYR A 329 2.16 -10.45 6.37
C TYR A 329 3.38 -10.08 7.20
N ALA A 330 3.48 -10.73 8.36
CA ALA A 330 4.68 -10.74 9.19
C ALA A 330 5.19 -12.16 9.32
N HIS A 331 6.50 -12.34 9.29
CA HIS A 331 7.15 -13.66 9.25
C HIS A 331 8.09 -13.85 10.42
N SER A 332 8.15 -15.07 10.96
CA SER A 332 9.07 -15.37 12.06
C SER A 332 10.49 -15.68 11.55
N LEU A 333 11.49 -15.34 12.36
CA LEU A 333 12.87 -15.70 12.06
C LEU A 333 13.06 -17.22 11.94
N ALA A 334 12.34 -18.00 12.75
CA ALA A 334 12.38 -19.47 12.70
C ALA A 334 11.90 -20.00 11.34
N TYR A 335 10.86 -19.38 10.76
CA TYR A 335 10.41 -19.71 9.42
C TYR A 335 11.48 -19.44 8.36
N ILE A 336 12.11 -18.27 8.41
CA ILE A 336 13.19 -17.92 7.47
C ILE A 336 14.38 -18.88 7.62
N GLN A 337 14.73 -19.27 8.84
CA GLN A 337 15.80 -20.25 9.08
C GLN A 337 15.46 -21.63 8.48
N ARG A 338 14.22 -22.09 8.64
CA ARG A 338 13.74 -23.34 8.05
C ARG A 338 13.79 -23.29 6.51
N LEU A 339 13.31 -22.20 5.91
CA LEU A 339 13.34 -22.02 4.46
C LEU A 339 14.78 -21.96 3.91
N ALA A 340 15.66 -21.24 4.57
CA ALA A 340 17.06 -21.16 4.19
C ALA A 340 17.70 -22.55 4.15
N LEU A 341 17.53 -23.35 5.20
CA LEU A 341 18.06 -24.70 5.27
C LEU A 341 17.46 -25.60 4.15
N SER A 342 16.14 -25.53 3.92
CA SER A 342 15.44 -26.38 2.98
C SER A 342 15.80 -26.09 1.51
N HIS A 343 16.21 -24.84 1.20
CA HIS A 343 16.51 -24.41 -0.17
C HIS A 343 18.00 -24.15 -0.43
N GLY A 344 18.89 -24.62 0.47
CA GLY A 344 20.33 -24.57 0.27
C GLY A 344 20.91 -23.15 0.41
N TYR A 345 20.45 -22.40 1.38
CA TYR A 345 21.01 -21.11 1.75
C TYR A 345 21.70 -21.15 3.11
N GLN A 346 22.79 -20.41 3.22
CA GLN A 346 23.38 -20.01 4.49
C GLN A 346 22.90 -18.60 4.85
N ILE A 347 22.39 -18.39 6.05
CA ILE A 347 22.06 -17.06 6.56
C ILE A 347 23.37 -16.39 6.98
N LEU A 348 23.71 -15.28 6.35
CA LEU A 348 24.88 -14.46 6.69
C LEU A 348 24.49 -13.37 7.68
N ARG A 349 23.27 -12.85 7.56
CA ARG A 349 22.73 -11.80 8.41
C ARG A 349 21.21 -11.93 8.52
N ALA A 350 20.67 -11.69 9.71
CA ALA A 350 19.23 -11.56 9.98
C ALA A 350 19.07 -10.68 11.21
N ASP A 351 18.95 -9.38 11.00
CA ASP A 351 18.86 -8.38 12.06
C ASP A 351 17.50 -7.70 12.05
N SER A 352 16.95 -7.48 13.24
CA SER A 352 15.78 -6.63 13.43
C SER A 352 16.22 -5.15 13.45
N ASP A 353 15.56 -4.32 12.65
CA ASP A 353 15.74 -2.86 12.64
C ASP A 353 14.40 -2.21 12.29
N MET A 354 14.28 -0.92 12.51
CA MET A 354 13.08 -0.18 12.14
C MET A 354 12.93 -0.14 10.61
N LEU A 355 11.86 -0.74 10.11
CA LEU A 355 11.56 -0.82 8.69
C LEU A 355 10.98 0.50 8.15
N ARG A 356 10.01 1.05 8.88
CA ARG A 356 9.32 2.32 8.57
C ARG A 356 8.50 2.80 9.76
N HIS A 357 8.01 4.02 9.67
CA HIS A 357 6.93 4.50 10.54
C HIS A 357 5.56 4.25 9.87
N ASP A 358 4.58 3.82 10.66
CA ASP A 358 3.18 3.72 10.25
C ASP A 358 2.32 4.42 11.31
N HIS A 359 1.59 5.46 10.90
CA HIS A 359 0.82 6.34 11.81
C HIS A 359 1.60 6.79 13.06
N GLY A 360 2.88 7.15 12.88
CA GLY A 360 3.76 7.60 13.97
C GLY A 360 4.29 6.51 14.89
N LYS A 361 4.02 5.23 14.61
CA LYS A 361 4.60 4.07 15.32
C LYS A 361 5.68 3.45 14.45
N GLY A 362 6.82 3.11 15.05
CA GLY A 362 7.86 2.31 14.39
C GLY A 362 7.33 0.90 14.12
N ILE A 363 7.55 0.41 12.92
CA ILE A 363 7.31 -0.99 12.54
C ILE A 363 8.66 -1.67 12.42
N ASP A 364 8.87 -2.67 13.26
CA ASP A 364 10.08 -3.47 13.23
C ASP A 364 10.05 -4.42 12.03
N GLY A 365 11.17 -4.49 11.33
CA GLY A 365 11.40 -5.37 10.22
C GLY A 365 12.61 -6.25 10.42
N LEU A 366 12.61 -7.40 9.78
CA LEU A 366 13.75 -8.31 9.72
C LEU A 366 14.48 -8.11 8.39
N PHE A 367 15.76 -7.75 8.44
CA PHE A 367 16.64 -7.58 7.29
C PHE A 367 17.53 -8.79 7.14
N CYS A 368 17.33 -9.54 6.07
CA CYS A 368 18.00 -10.81 5.84
C CYS A 368 18.96 -10.72 4.65
N VAL A 369 20.15 -11.30 4.82
CA VAL A 369 21.11 -11.57 3.74
C VAL A 369 21.49 -13.04 3.81
N LEU A 370 21.13 -13.76 2.75
CA LEU A 370 21.38 -15.19 2.60
C LEU A 370 22.33 -15.41 1.42
N GLN A 371 23.15 -16.43 1.50
CA GLN A 371 24.03 -16.87 0.41
C GLN A 371 23.65 -18.29 -0.02
N LYS A 372 23.46 -18.48 -1.33
CA LYS A 372 23.27 -19.81 -1.90
C LYS A 372 24.53 -20.64 -1.72
N THR A 373 24.42 -21.78 -1.06
CA THR A 373 25.55 -22.69 -0.89
C THR A 373 26.01 -23.26 -2.23
N PRO A 374 27.33 -23.40 -2.48
CA PRO A 374 27.80 -24.16 -3.63
C PRO A 374 27.28 -25.60 -3.57
N THR A 375 26.61 -26.05 -4.62
CA THR A 375 26.23 -27.45 -4.81
C THR A 375 27.34 -28.20 -5.50
#